data_602236049ddd92063845f0cb01b1ec8f
#
_entry.id   602236049ddd92063845f0cb01b1ec8f
#
_cell.length_a   1.000
_cell.length_b   1.000
_cell.length_c   1.000
_cell.angle_alpha   90.00
_cell.angle_beta   90.00
_cell.angle_gamma   90.00
#
_symmetry.space_group_name_H-M   'P 1'
#
loop_
_entity.id
_entity.type
_entity.pdbx_description
1 polymer ?
#
loop_
_entity_poly.entity_id
_entity_poly.type
_entity_poly.pdbx_seq_one_letter_code
_entity_poly.pdbx_strand_id
1 'polypeptide(L)'
;MAPAATTLAALCFFVFLVQRAAGRVEFVYGYTFGQALVSCFGLNWPLLSHGFFWQPLTYMFLHAGWAHLGLNMLTVLLFGSGLEAEIGGRRFWRVFLTGGMLGGLGWLAVTAALPYLPPMAALTQWMPQAVRAWTGAGDTAGRTLDAALCIGASGGVFALIGAYAALFPQREVYVLLIVVPVRLKARTLAWLLGALTIAEAVFVQSQMAYAAHLAGGVAGYLCARRMRD
;
A
#
# COMPACT_ATOMS: atom_id res chain seq x y z
N MET A 1 -21.91 10.70 9.13
CA MET A 1 -20.82 9.70 9.08
C MET A 1 -20.46 9.48 7.62
N ALA A 2 -19.21 9.15 7.32
CA ALA A 2 -18.73 8.83 5.98
C ALA A 2 -18.90 7.31 5.74
N PRO A 3 -20.01 6.86 5.12
CA PRO A 3 -20.37 5.45 5.11
C PRO A 3 -19.39 4.59 4.31
N ALA A 4 -18.80 5.11 3.23
CA ALA A 4 -17.88 4.32 2.41
C ALA A 4 -16.53 4.09 3.13
N ALA A 5 -15.97 5.11 3.77
CA ALA A 5 -14.73 4.98 4.54
C ALA A 5 -14.92 4.03 5.74
N THR A 6 -16.04 4.15 6.45
CA THR A 6 -16.37 3.25 7.57
C THR A 6 -16.61 1.82 7.10
N THR A 7 -17.30 1.63 5.96
CA THR A 7 -17.53 0.31 5.37
C THR A 7 -16.22 -0.34 4.94
N LEU A 8 -15.31 0.43 4.31
CA LEU A 8 -13.98 -0.06 3.96
C LEU A 8 -13.19 -0.51 5.18
N ALA A 9 -13.19 0.32 6.25
CA ALA A 9 -12.50 -0.02 7.49
C ALA A 9 -13.07 -1.29 8.14
N ALA A 10 -14.40 -1.41 8.21
CA ALA A 10 -15.07 -2.59 8.75
C ALA A 10 -14.79 -3.85 7.93
N LEU A 11 -14.79 -3.74 6.59
CA LEU A 11 -14.46 -4.85 5.68
C LEU A 11 -13.03 -5.34 5.88
N CYS A 12 -12.04 -4.43 5.90
CA CYS A 12 -10.64 -4.79 6.13
C CYS A 12 -10.45 -5.42 7.52
N PHE A 13 -11.11 -4.88 8.54
CA PHE A 13 -11.06 -5.44 9.89
C PHE A 13 -11.66 -6.86 9.93
N PHE A 14 -12.82 -7.07 9.32
CA PHE A 14 -13.46 -8.39 9.23
C PHE A 14 -12.56 -9.40 8.51
N VAL A 15 -12.03 -9.04 7.33
CA VAL A 15 -11.12 -9.90 6.56
C VAL A 15 -9.88 -10.24 7.39
N PHE A 16 -9.33 -9.28 8.13
CA PHE A 16 -8.18 -9.52 9.00
C PHE A 16 -8.49 -10.49 10.14
N LEU A 17 -9.67 -10.39 10.76
CA LEU A 17 -10.08 -11.37 11.76
C LEU A 17 -10.19 -12.78 11.18
N VAL A 18 -10.72 -12.92 9.96
CA VAL A 18 -10.77 -14.20 9.24
C VAL A 18 -9.35 -14.71 8.97
N GLN A 19 -8.43 -13.86 8.52
CA GLN A 19 -7.01 -14.24 8.35
C GLN A 19 -6.40 -14.75 9.66
N ARG A 20 -6.65 -14.06 10.78
CA ARG A 20 -6.11 -14.42 12.10
C ARG A 20 -6.71 -15.73 12.62
N ALA A 21 -8.00 -15.95 12.41
CA ALA A 21 -8.67 -17.21 12.78
C ALA A 21 -8.14 -18.38 11.92
N ALA A 22 -8.07 -18.19 10.62
CA ALA A 22 -7.53 -19.17 9.67
C ALA A 22 -6.06 -19.52 9.93
N GLY A 23 -5.27 -18.55 10.41
CA GLY A 23 -3.86 -18.75 10.77
C GLY A 23 -3.64 -19.72 11.96
N ARG A 24 -4.68 -20.03 12.71
CA ARG A 24 -4.63 -21.01 13.81
C ARG A 24 -5.01 -22.43 13.39
N VAL A 25 -5.51 -22.60 12.18
CA VAL A 25 -5.96 -23.88 11.64
C VAL A 25 -4.85 -24.45 10.75
N GLU A 26 -4.22 -25.54 11.19
CA GLU A 26 -3.23 -26.25 10.40
C GLU A 26 -3.94 -27.06 9.31
N PHE A 27 -3.40 -27.01 8.10
CA PHE A 27 -4.02 -27.62 6.93
C PHE A 27 -3.26 -28.86 6.49
N VAL A 28 -1.97 -28.76 6.19
CA VAL A 28 -1.09 -29.89 5.79
C VAL A 28 0.34 -29.58 6.19
N TYR A 29 1.01 -30.50 6.88
CA TYR A 29 2.45 -30.45 7.18
C TYR A 29 2.97 -29.08 7.68
N GLY A 30 2.28 -28.48 8.63
CA GLY A 30 2.67 -27.17 9.20
C GLY A 30 2.21 -25.96 8.38
N TYR A 31 1.54 -26.15 7.25
CA TYR A 31 0.97 -25.06 6.47
C TYR A 31 -0.42 -24.70 7.00
N THR A 32 -0.64 -23.44 7.36
CA THR A 32 -1.92 -23.00 7.93
C THR A 32 -2.90 -22.53 6.85
N PHE A 33 -4.18 -22.62 7.14
CA PHE A 33 -5.24 -22.07 6.28
C PHE A 33 -5.07 -20.56 6.04
N GLY A 34 -4.51 -19.84 7.03
CA GLY A 34 -4.20 -18.42 6.89
C GLY A 34 -3.10 -18.15 5.87
N GLN A 35 -2.06 -18.98 5.81
CA GLN A 35 -1.01 -18.88 4.79
C GLN A 35 -1.58 -19.14 3.40
N ALA A 36 -2.41 -20.20 3.25
CA ALA A 36 -3.09 -20.47 1.99
C ALA A 36 -3.98 -19.30 1.55
N LEU A 37 -4.77 -18.72 2.48
CA LEU A 37 -5.61 -17.57 2.21
C LEU A 37 -4.78 -16.37 1.72
N VAL A 38 -3.70 -16.05 2.42
CA VAL A 38 -2.83 -14.92 2.04
C VAL A 38 -2.16 -15.17 0.69
N SER A 39 -1.73 -16.38 0.39
CA SER A 39 -1.15 -16.72 -0.91
C SER A 39 -2.18 -16.62 -2.05
N CYS A 40 -3.38 -17.15 -1.85
CA CYS A 40 -4.43 -17.17 -2.88
C CYS A 40 -5.03 -15.79 -3.18
N PHE A 41 -5.17 -14.94 -2.17
CA PHE A 41 -5.83 -13.63 -2.28
C PHE A 41 -4.89 -12.43 -2.24
N GLY A 42 -3.64 -12.61 -1.79
CA GLY A 42 -2.56 -11.64 -1.91
C GLY A 42 -2.01 -11.62 -3.33
N LEU A 43 -1.47 -10.48 -3.73
CA LEU A 43 -0.96 -10.28 -5.08
C LEU A 43 0.45 -10.89 -5.18
N ASN A 44 0.58 -11.88 -6.02
CA ASN A 44 1.86 -12.54 -6.33
C ASN A 44 1.87 -13.04 -7.79
N TRP A 45 3.02 -13.01 -8.41
CA TRP A 45 3.15 -13.38 -9.81
C TRP A 45 2.84 -14.87 -10.10
N PRO A 46 3.34 -15.84 -9.29
CA PRO A 46 3.11 -17.24 -9.57
C PRO A 46 1.64 -17.61 -9.72
N LEU A 47 0.81 -17.27 -8.74
CA LEU A 47 -0.61 -17.62 -8.80
C LEU A 47 -1.38 -16.76 -9.79
N LEU A 48 -1.03 -15.48 -9.95
CA LEU A 48 -1.65 -14.62 -10.95
C LEU A 48 -1.47 -15.21 -12.36
N SER A 49 -0.27 -15.67 -12.71
CA SER A 49 0.02 -16.29 -14.00
C SER A 49 -0.70 -17.64 -14.20
N HIS A 50 -1.13 -18.29 -13.12
CA HIS A 50 -1.91 -19.53 -13.12
C HIS A 50 -3.42 -19.28 -13.03
N GLY A 51 -3.90 -18.06 -13.25
CA GLY A 51 -5.33 -17.76 -13.37
C GLY A 51 -6.00 -17.16 -12.13
N PHE A 52 -5.25 -16.80 -11.08
CA PHE A 52 -5.81 -16.14 -9.88
C PHE A 52 -6.06 -14.65 -10.14
N PHE A 53 -6.87 -14.32 -11.15
CA PHE A 53 -7.08 -12.96 -11.66
C PHE A 53 -7.81 -12.01 -10.70
N TRP A 54 -8.32 -12.50 -9.57
CA TRP A 54 -8.91 -11.66 -8.51
C TRP A 54 -7.85 -10.97 -7.65
N GLN A 55 -6.60 -11.45 -7.64
CA GLN A 55 -5.53 -10.93 -6.77
C GLN A 55 -5.32 -9.40 -6.86
N PRO A 56 -5.34 -8.75 -8.03
CA PRO A 56 -5.20 -7.29 -8.10
C PRO A 56 -6.31 -6.51 -7.37
N LEU A 57 -7.42 -7.14 -7.08
CA LEU A 57 -8.51 -6.57 -6.29
C LEU A 57 -8.44 -7.00 -4.83
N THR A 58 -8.19 -8.28 -4.56
CA THR A 58 -8.36 -8.85 -3.21
C THR A 58 -7.21 -8.53 -2.27
N TYR A 59 -6.00 -8.36 -2.79
CA TYR A 59 -4.81 -8.06 -1.99
C TYR A 59 -4.97 -6.84 -1.10
N MET A 60 -5.77 -5.85 -1.52
CA MET A 60 -6.03 -4.62 -0.81
C MET A 60 -6.76 -4.80 0.54
N PHE A 61 -7.42 -5.93 0.73
CA PHE A 61 -8.19 -6.19 1.95
C PHE A 61 -7.43 -7.04 2.97
N LEU A 62 -6.28 -7.61 2.59
CA LEU A 62 -5.43 -8.42 3.45
C LEU A 62 -4.41 -7.55 4.20
N HIS A 63 -4.03 -7.93 5.42
CA HIS A 63 -3.06 -7.18 6.21
C HIS A 63 -2.08 -8.08 6.94
N ALA A 64 -0.80 -7.66 7.01
CA ALA A 64 0.25 -8.46 7.63
C ALA A 64 0.17 -8.52 9.17
N GLY A 65 -0.42 -7.51 9.81
CA GLY A 65 -0.52 -7.45 11.26
C GLY A 65 -1.36 -6.26 11.74
N TRP A 66 -1.55 -6.17 13.06
CA TRP A 66 -2.37 -5.13 13.72
C TRP A 66 -1.90 -3.71 13.42
N ALA A 67 -0.59 -3.47 13.45
CA ALA A 67 -0.05 -2.15 13.16
C ALA A 67 -0.30 -1.75 11.69
N HIS A 68 -0.12 -2.68 10.76
CA HIS A 68 -0.36 -2.46 9.32
C HIS A 68 -1.85 -2.15 9.06
N LEU A 69 -2.76 -2.96 9.62
CA LEU A 69 -4.19 -2.69 9.55
C LEU A 69 -4.54 -1.34 10.19
N GLY A 70 -4.08 -1.11 11.41
CA GLY A 70 -4.39 0.09 12.19
C GLY A 70 -3.97 1.36 11.47
N LEU A 71 -2.75 1.43 10.94
CA LEU A 71 -2.27 2.59 10.19
C LEU A 71 -3.08 2.84 8.92
N ASN A 72 -3.41 1.78 8.16
CA ASN A 72 -4.25 1.92 6.98
C ASN A 72 -5.65 2.43 7.34
N MET A 73 -6.30 1.81 8.33
CA MET A 73 -7.66 2.20 8.70
C MET A 73 -7.72 3.57 9.35
N LEU A 74 -6.74 3.93 10.16
CA LEU A 74 -6.61 5.29 10.69
C LEU A 74 -6.54 6.32 9.55
N THR A 75 -5.72 6.05 8.53
CA THR A 75 -5.59 6.94 7.38
C THR A 75 -6.88 7.01 6.56
N VAL A 76 -7.55 5.88 6.33
CA VAL A 76 -8.87 5.83 5.67
C VAL A 76 -9.90 6.66 6.44
N LEU A 77 -9.95 6.53 7.76
CA LEU A 77 -10.93 7.26 8.58
C LEU A 77 -10.60 8.75 8.69
N LEU A 78 -9.34 9.13 8.75
CA LEU A 78 -8.95 10.54 8.85
C LEU A 78 -9.03 11.26 7.49
N PHE A 79 -8.38 10.72 6.46
CA PHE A 79 -8.30 11.37 5.14
C PHE A 79 -9.44 10.95 4.21
N GLY A 80 -9.77 9.66 4.23
CA GLY A 80 -10.80 9.10 3.37
C GLY A 80 -12.19 9.65 3.71
N SER A 81 -12.53 9.82 4.99
CA SER A 81 -13.82 10.40 5.38
C SER A 81 -13.96 11.85 4.92
N GLY A 82 -12.88 12.63 5.03
CA GLY A 82 -12.86 14.02 4.54
C GLY A 82 -13.02 14.08 3.01
N LEU A 83 -12.37 13.17 2.28
CA LEU A 83 -12.52 13.06 0.84
C LEU A 83 -13.94 12.62 0.46
N GLU A 84 -14.47 11.59 1.12
CA GLU A 84 -15.83 11.08 0.87
C GLU A 84 -16.90 12.16 1.05
N ALA A 85 -16.77 13.00 2.06
CA ALA A 85 -17.70 14.10 2.30
C ALA A 85 -17.77 15.09 1.13
N GLU A 86 -16.68 15.24 0.38
CA GLU A 86 -16.58 16.18 -0.74
C GLU A 86 -16.98 15.54 -2.10
N ILE A 87 -16.59 14.28 -2.31
CA ILE A 87 -16.79 13.64 -3.63
C ILE A 87 -17.90 12.59 -3.64
N GLY A 88 -18.42 12.22 -2.47
CA GLY A 88 -19.43 11.17 -2.28
C GLY A 88 -18.88 9.75 -2.32
N GLY A 89 -19.59 8.82 -1.69
CA GLY A 89 -19.14 7.43 -1.49
C GLY A 89 -18.85 6.66 -2.77
N ARG A 90 -19.64 6.88 -3.86
CA ARG A 90 -19.40 6.20 -5.14
C ARG A 90 -18.05 6.59 -5.76
N ARG A 91 -17.68 7.86 -5.71
CA ARG A 91 -16.39 8.35 -6.22
C ARG A 91 -15.25 7.93 -5.30
N PHE A 92 -15.46 7.92 -4.00
CA PHE A 92 -14.52 7.39 -3.01
C PHE A 92 -14.12 5.95 -3.34
N TRP A 93 -15.10 5.04 -3.50
CA TRP A 93 -14.84 3.65 -3.87
C TRP A 93 -14.12 3.53 -5.21
N ARG A 94 -14.50 4.33 -6.20
CA ARG A 94 -13.82 4.34 -7.50
C ARG A 94 -12.35 4.72 -7.33
N VAL A 95 -12.02 5.78 -6.61
CA VAL A 95 -10.62 6.20 -6.37
C VAL A 95 -9.86 5.11 -5.64
N PHE A 96 -10.43 4.58 -4.55
CA PHE A 96 -9.78 3.54 -3.75
C PHE A 96 -9.51 2.26 -4.58
N LEU A 97 -10.51 1.74 -5.25
CA LEU A 97 -10.38 0.48 -5.99
C LEU A 97 -9.49 0.63 -7.22
N THR A 98 -9.71 1.65 -8.07
CA THR A 98 -8.87 1.84 -9.25
C THR A 98 -7.43 2.19 -8.89
N GLY A 99 -7.24 3.05 -7.89
CA GLY A 99 -5.91 3.41 -7.43
C GLY A 99 -5.18 2.24 -6.77
N GLY A 100 -5.88 1.44 -5.97
CA GLY A 100 -5.31 0.23 -5.38
C GLY A 100 -4.94 -0.81 -6.45
N MET A 101 -5.83 -1.08 -7.41
CA MET A 101 -5.53 -2.01 -8.52
C MET A 101 -4.31 -1.54 -9.34
N LEU A 102 -4.27 -0.27 -9.72
CA LEU A 102 -3.13 0.30 -10.45
C LEU A 102 -1.86 0.31 -9.59
N GLY A 103 -2.00 0.50 -8.29
CA GLY A 103 -0.91 0.34 -7.32
C GLY A 103 -0.33 -1.07 -7.35
N GLY A 104 -1.19 -2.09 -7.25
CA GLY A 104 -0.78 -3.49 -7.32
C GLY A 104 -0.11 -3.85 -8.65
N LEU A 105 -0.67 -3.38 -9.77
CA LEU A 105 -0.07 -3.57 -11.09
C LEU A 105 1.29 -2.88 -11.23
N GLY A 106 1.43 -1.66 -10.66
CA GLY A 106 2.71 -0.97 -10.59
C GLY A 106 3.74 -1.73 -9.77
N TRP A 107 3.32 -2.33 -8.66
CA TRP A 107 4.19 -3.20 -7.86
C TRP A 107 4.64 -4.44 -8.64
N LEU A 108 3.73 -5.12 -9.34
CA LEU A 108 4.08 -6.26 -10.20
C LEU A 108 5.07 -5.86 -11.29
N ALA A 109 4.85 -4.74 -11.96
CA ALA A 109 5.73 -4.25 -13.01
C ALA A 109 7.15 -3.98 -12.50
N VAL A 110 7.27 -3.31 -11.34
CA VAL A 110 8.58 -3.05 -10.72
C VAL A 110 9.24 -4.34 -10.28
N THR A 111 8.50 -5.26 -9.64
CA THR A 111 9.03 -6.53 -9.17
C THR A 111 9.52 -7.39 -10.36
N ALA A 112 8.79 -7.39 -11.47
CA ALA A 112 9.21 -8.08 -12.69
C ALA A 112 10.44 -7.44 -13.35
N ALA A 113 10.62 -6.12 -13.21
CA ALA A 113 11.77 -5.40 -13.77
C ALA A 113 13.04 -5.51 -12.90
N LEU A 114 12.90 -5.77 -11.58
CA LEU A 114 14.03 -5.80 -10.64
C LEU A 114 15.21 -6.67 -11.07
N PRO A 115 15.03 -7.88 -11.64
CA PRO A 115 16.16 -8.70 -12.09
C PRO A 115 17.00 -8.07 -13.22
N TYR A 116 16.41 -7.13 -13.96
CA TYR A 116 17.05 -6.46 -15.11
C TYR A 116 17.62 -5.08 -14.74
N LEU A 117 17.37 -4.60 -13.53
CA LEU A 117 17.89 -3.32 -13.04
C LEU A 117 19.29 -3.51 -12.43
N PRO A 118 20.17 -2.48 -12.48
CA PRO A 118 21.43 -2.52 -11.77
C PRO A 118 21.20 -2.87 -10.29
N PRO A 119 22.08 -3.69 -9.68
CA PRO A 119 21.93 -4.01 -8.26
C PRO A 119 21.84 -2.73 -7.44
N MET A 120 20.84 -2.63 -6.57
CA MET A 120 20.69 -1.49 -5.66
C MET A 120 21.93 -1.32 -4.77
N ALA A 121 22.71 -2.39 -4.56
CA ALA A 121 24.02 -2.33 -3.94
C ALA A 121 24.95 -1.31 -4.60
N ALA A 122 24.88 -1.16 -5.92
CA ALA A 122 25.69 -0.15 -6.63
C ALA A 122 25.28 1.29 -6.27
N LEU A 123 24.00 1.53 -5.99
CA LEU A 123 23.49 2.84 -5.59
C LEU A 123 23.74 3.15 -4.11
N THR A 124 23.99 2.14 -3.28
CA THR A 124 24.16 2.28 -1.83
C THR A 124 25.60 2.02 -1.38
N GLN A 125 26.52 1.73 -2.29
CA GLN A 125 27.94 1.46 -1.98
C GLN A 125 28.65 2.60 -1.23
N TRP A 126 28.20 3.85 -1.43
CA TRP A 126 28.73 5.03 -0.75
C TRP A 126 28.27 5.12 0.73
N MET A 127 27.26 4.34 1.14
CA MET A 127 26.76 4.35 2.52
C MET A 127 27.75 3.62 3.45
N PRO A 128 27.92 4.11 4.70
CA PRO A 128 28.70 3.38 5.71
C PRO A 128 28.17 1.96 5.90
N GLN A 129 29.06 1.00 6.12
CA GLN A 129 28.69 -0.41 6.27
C GLN A 129 27.64 -0.65 7.38
N ALA A 130 27.77 0.06 8.51
CA ALA A 130 26.82 -0.04 9.61
C ALA A 130 25.41 0.40 9.20
N VAL A 131 25.29 1.45 8.38
CA VAL A 131 24.00 1.94 7.85
C VAL A 131 23.41 0.93 6.87
N ARG A 132 24.22 0.36 5.97
CA ARG A 132 23.79 -0.69 5.03
C ARG A 132 23.32 -1.94 5.78
N ALA A 133 24.04 -2.37 6.81
CA ALA A 133 23.65 -3.51 7.63
C ALA A 133 22.33 -3.26 8.37
N TRP A 134 22.13 -2.04 8.90
CA TRP A 134 20.91 -1.67 9.60
C TRP A 134 19.70 -1.53 8.66
N THR A 135 19.89 -0.97 7.47
CA THR A 135 18.82 -0.76 6.48
C THR A 135 18.56 -1.95 5.57
N GLY A 136 19.45 -2.96 5.56
CA GLY A 136 19.44 -4.05 4.60
C GLY A 136 19.80 -3.61 3.17
N ALA A 137 20.36 -2.40 3.02
CA ALA A 137 20.68 -1.83 1.71
C ALA A 137 21.77 -2.67 1.01
N GLY A 138 21.45 -3.16 -0.18
CA GLY A 138 22.35 -4.01 -0.97
C GLY A 138 22.12 -5.51 -0.83
N ASP A 139 21.29 -5.96 0.12
CA ASP A 139 20.89 -7.36 0.19
C ASP A 139 19.77 -7.64 -0.81
N THR A 140 20.10 -8.35 -1.88
CA THR A 140 19.15 -8.80 -2.90
C THR A 140 18.79 -10.29 -2.73
N ALA A 141 19.35 -10.95 -1.72
CA ALA A 141 19.04 -12.35 -1.44
C ALA A 141 17.56 -12.48 -1.05
N GLY A 142 16.82 -13.33 -1.74
CA GLY A 142 15.40 -13.58 -1.50
C GLY A 142 14.43 -12.67 -2.27
N ARG A 143 14.90 -11.76 -3.11
CA ARG A 143 14.05 -10.92 -3.98
C ARG A 143 13.77 -11.60 -5.33
N THR A 144 13.34 -12.83 -5.29
CA THR A 144 12.85 -13.48 -6.50
C THR A 144 11.38 -13.09 -6.74
N LEU A 145 11.00 -12.92 -7.99
CA LEU A 145 9.61 -12.65 -8.38
C LEU A 145 8.65 -13.70 -7.78
N ASP A 146 9.12 -14.93 -7.65
CA ASP A 146 8.35 -16.07 -7.14
C ASP A 146 8.08 -16.01 -5.63
N ALA A 147 8.94 -15.30 -4.86
CA ALA A 147 8.77 -15.13 -3.41
C ALA A 147 8.08 -13.81 -3.03
N ALA A 148 7.89 -12.92 -3.99
CA ALA A 148 7.31 -11.62 -3.72
C ALA A 148 5.79 -11.70 -3.52
N LEU A 149 5.31 -11.11 -2.42
CA LEU A 149 3.89 -11.07 -2.07
C LEU A 149 3.52 -9.64 -1.64
N CYS A 150 2.50 -9.08 -2.26
CA CYS A 150 1.94 -7.78 -1.89
C CYS A 150 0.56 -7.96 -1.24
N ILE A 151 0.38 -7.37 -0.07
CA ILE A 151 -0.89 -7.29 0.65
C ILE A 151 -1.04 -5.93 1.34
N GLY A 152 -2.26 -5.44 1.44
CA GLY A 152 -2.59 -4.22 2.17
C GLY A 152 -3.40 -3.21 1.38
N ALA A 153 -4.22 -2.45 2.10
CA ALA A 153 -5.03 -1.37 1.56
C ALA A 153 -4.20 -0.15 1.08
N SER A 154 -2.91 -0.14 1.41
CA SER A 154 -2.07 1.06 1.31
C SER A 154 -1.98 1.67 -0.09
N GLY A 155 -1.97 0.86 -1.16
CA GLY A 155 -2.03 1.38 -2.54
C GLY A 155 -3.29 2.22 -2.78
N GLY A 156 -4.45 1.74 -2.34
CA GLY A 156 -5.72 2.48 -2.37
C GLY A 156 -5.74 3.67 -1.41
N VAL A 157 -5.13 3.55 -0.23
CA VAL A 157 -4.98 4.66 0.74
C VAL A 157 -4.13 5.78 0.16
N PHE A 158 -3.01 5.48 -0.49
CA PHE A 158 -2.20 6.48 -1.20
C PHE A 158 -2.98 7.12 -2.35
N ALA A 159 -3.86 6.36 -3.03
CA ALA A 159 -4.75 6.94 -4.04
C ALA A 159 -5.74 7.94 -3.44
N LEU A 160 -6.31 7.66 -2.27
CA LEU A 160 -7.17 8.63 -1.56
C LEU A 160 -6.40 9.90 -1.18
N ILE A 161 -5.15 9.76 -0.69
CA ILE A 161 -4.28 10.90 -0.37
C ILE A 161 -3.94 11.70 -1.62
N GLY A 162 -3.57 11.03 -2.72
CA GLY A 162 -3.29 11.66 -4.01
C GLY A 162 -4.49 12.43 -4.55
N ALA A 163 -5.68 11.84 -4.48
CA ALA A 163 -6.93 12.49 -4.87
C ALA A 163 -7.24 13.70 -3.99
N TYR A 164 -7.07 13.58 -2.68
CA TYR A 164 -7.27 14.69 -1.74
C TYR A 164 -6.32 15.85 -2.04
N ALA A 165 -5.04 15.56 -2.27
CA ALA A 165 -4.05 16.58 -2.62
C ALA A 165 -4.32 17.24 -3.98
N ALA A 166 -4.88 16.51 -4.95
CA ALA A 166 -5.27 17.06 -6.24
C ALA A 166 -6.46 18.03 -6.13
N LEU A 167 -7.50 17.64 -5.36
CA LEU A 167 -8.72 18.43 -5.23
C LEU A 167 -8.57 19.60 -4.26
N PHE A 168 -7.84 19.40 -3.17
CA PHE A 168 -7.75 20.36 -2.05
C PHE A 168 -6.30 20.66 -1.65
N PRO A 169 -5.42 21.11 -2.58
CA PRO A 169 -3.97 21.19 -2.34
C PRO A 169 -3.56 22.12 -1.21
N GLN A 170 -4.38 23.15 -0.93
CA GLN A 170 -4.11 24.15 0.11
C GLN A 170 -4.80 23.84 1.45
N ARG A 171 -5.70 22.83 1.48
CA ARG A 171 -6.41 22.47 2.71
C ARG A 171 -5.43 21.93 3.74
N GLU A 172 -5.53 22.41 4.95
CA GLU A 172 -4.73 21.92 6.07
C GLU A 172 -5.29 20.57 6.57
N VAL A 173 -4.38 19.66 6.84
CA VAL A 173 -4.66 18.36 7.42
C VAL A 173 -3.80 18.17 8.67
N TYR A 174 -4.36 17.53 9.69
CA TYR A 174 -3.64 17.20 10.89
C TYR A 174 -3.00 15.81 10.72
N VAL A 175 -1.70 15.75 10.93
CA VAL A 175 -0.93 14.50 10.92
C VAL A 175 -0.33 14.31 12.30
N LEU A 176 -0.50 13.14 12.88
CA LEU A 176 0.19 12.78 14.12
C LEU A 176 1.62 12.35 13.77
N LEU A 177 2.57 13.21 14.09
CA LEU A 177 3.99 12.84 14.05
C LEU A 177 4.35 12.26 15.43
N ILE A 178 4.32 10.92 15.53
CA ILE A 178 4.40 10.17 16.79
C ILE A 178 3.20 10.50 17.69
N VAL A 179 3.29 11.53 18.53
CA VAL A 179 2.21 12.00 19.43
C VAL A 179 1.92 13.50 19.28
N VAL A 180 2.67 14.19 18.42
CA VAL A 180 2.51 15.64 18.20
C VAL A 180 1.65 15.88 16.97
N PRO A 181 0.48 16.56 17.08
CA PRO A 181 -0.31 16.94 15.92
C PRO A 181 0.39 18.07 15.16
N VAL A 182 0.74 17.81 13.92
CA VAL A 182 1.34 18.79 13.01
C VAL A 182 0.33 19.15 11.92
N ARG A 183 0.21 20.44 11.61
CA ARG A 183 -0.61 20.93 10.50
C ARG A 183 0.23 20.99 9.24
N LEU A 184 -0.22 20.32 8.19
CA LEU A 184 0.42 20.36 6.87
C LEU A 184 -0.63 20.62 5.79
N LYS A 185 -0.24 21.30 4.73
CA LYS A 185 -1.07 21.39 3.53
C LYS A 185 -1.14 20.03 2.87
N ALA A 186 -2.31 19.66 2.34
CA ALA A 186 -2.50 18.35 1.69
C ALA A 186 -1.47 18.06 0.60
N ARG A 187 -1.10 19.06 -0.22
CA ARG A 187 -0.03 18.90 -1.22
C ARG A 187 1.34 18.61 -0.59
N THR A 188 1.66 19.27 0.52
CA THR A 188 2.95 19.08 1.23
C THR A 188 3.02 17.68 1.81
N LEU A 189 1.92 17.21 2.42
CA LEU A 189 1.84 15.84 2.91
C LEU A 189 2.02 14.81 1.79
N ALA A 190 1.34 14.99 0.65
CA ALA A 190 1.48 14.07 -0.48
C ALA A 190 2.91 14.01 -1.01
N TRP A 191 3.60 15.15 -1.14
CA TRP A 191 5.01 15.20 -1.53
C TRP A 191 5.92 14.56 -0.50
N LEU A 192 5.70 14.82 0.80
CA LEU A 192 6.46 14.19 1.88
C LEU A 192 6.32 12.66 1.86
N LEU A 193 5.10 12.15 1.76
CA LEU A 193 4.84 10.72 1.70
C LEU A 193 5.45 10.10 0.44
N GLY A 194 5.37 10.78 -0.71
CA GLY A 194 6.04 10.34 -1.94
C GLY A 194 7.55 10.29 -1.78
N ALA A 195 8.17 11.32 -1.21
CA ALA A 195 9.61 11.38 -0.98
C ALA A 195 10.06 10.31 0.03
N LEU A 196 9.32 10.11 1.12
CA LEU A 196 9.60 9.05 2.09
C LEU A 196 9.49 7.65 1.46
N THR A 197 8.50 7.42 0.61
CA THR A 197 8.33 6.16 -0.11
C THR A 197 9.48 5.90 -1.09
N ILE A 198 9.98 6.95 -1.77
CA ILE A 198 11.17 6.84 -2.63
C ILE A 198 12.42 6.57 -1.79
N ALA A 199 12.60 7.30 -0.69
CA ALA A 199 13.72 7.08 0.23
C ALA A 199 13.72 5.63 0.77
N GLU A 200 12.54 5.12 1.15
CA GLU A 200 12.38 3.74 1.59
C GLU A 200 12.75 2.73 0.50
N ALA A 201 12.34 2.98 -0.74
CA ALA A 201 12.71 2.14 -1.88
C ALA A 201 14.24 2.10 -2.09
N VAL A 202 14.94 3.22 -1.86
CA VAL A 202 16.38 3.34 -2.10
C VAL A 202 17.19 2.84 -0.90
N PHE A 203 16.80 3.22 0.33
CA PHE A 203 17.65 3.05 1.50
C PHE A 203 17.26 1.89 2.42
N VAL A 204 15.99 1.53 2.50
CA VAL A 204 15.50 0.57 3.49
C VAL A 204 15.21 -0.79 2.87
N GLN A 205 15.36 -1.03 1.63
CA GLN A 205 15.12 -2.30 0.94
C GLN A 205 14.10 -3.25 1.63
N SER A 206 13.12 -2.65 2.33
CA SER A 206 12.06 -3.41 2.97
C SER A 206 11.21 -4.11 1.90
N GLN A 207 10.58 -5.22 2.29
CA GLN A 207 9.60 -5.89 1.42
C GLN A 207 8.32 -5.05 1.25
N MET A 208 8.37 -3.76 1.56
CA MET A 208 7.22 -2.89 1.46
C MET A 208 6.87 -2.57 0.01
N ALA A 209 5.60 -2.41 -0.22
CA ALA A 209 5.04 -2.20 -1.54
C ALA A 209 5.19 -0.73 -2.00
N TYR A 210 6.41 -0.15 -1.90
CA TYR A 210 6.66 1.25 -2.28
C TYR A 210 6.16 1.58 -3.70
N ALA A 211 6.34 0.66 -4.64
CA ALA A 211 5.84 0.84 -6.00
C ALA A 211 4.30 0.90 -6.03
N ALA A 212 3.62 0.11 -5.19
CA ALA A 212 2.17 0.19 -5.05
C ALA A 212 1.71 1.52 -4.46
N HIS A 213 2.45 2.07 -3.49
CA HIS A 213 2.15 3.38 -2.90
C HIS A 213 2.28 4.50 -3.93
N LEU A 214 3.41 4.55 -4.65
CA LEU A 214 3.65 5.59 -5.66
C LEU A 214 2.64 5.50 -6.81
N ALA A 215 2.47 4.31 -7.39
CA ALA A 215 1.54 4.10 -8.50
C ALA A 215 0.09 4.39 -8.07
N GLY A 216 -0.31 3.94 -6.87
CA GLY A 216 -1.61 4.24 -6.29
C GLY A 216 -1.82 5.74 -6.09
N GLY A 217 -0.86 6.42 -5.48
CA GLY A 217 -0.91 7.87 -5.26
C GLY A 217 -1.05 8.68 -6.55
N VAL A 218 -0.25 8.36 -7.56
CA VAL A 218 -0.34 8.97 -8.90
C VAL A 218 -1.69 8.69 -9.55
N ALA A 219 -2.16 7.43 -9.51
CA ALA A 219 -3.45 7.05 -10.07
C ALA A 219 -4.61 7.83 -9.42
N GLY A 220 -4.60 7.95 -8.11
CA GLY A 220 -5.60 8.72 -7.36
C GLY A 220 -5.57 10.20 -7.72
N TYR A 221 -4.39 10.80 -7.81
CA TYR A 221 -4.19 12.18 -8.23
C TYR A 221 -4.77 12.44 -9.63
N LEU A 222 -4.44 11.58 -10.60
CA LEU A 222 -4.92 11.70 -11.98
C LEU A 222 -6.44 11.47 -12.09
N CYS A 223 -6.97 10.48 -11.35
CA CYS A 223 -8.41 10.22 -11.28
C CYS A 223 -9.17 11.44 -10.77
N ALA A 224 -8.66 12.09 -9.71
CA ALA A 224 -9.29 13.27 -9.13
C ALA A 224 -9.21 14.49 -10.04
N ARG A 225 -8.13 14.68 -10.78
CA ARG A 225 -8.05 15.78 -11.77
C ARG A 225 -9.13 15.70 -12.84
N ARG A 226 -9.43 14.48 -13.34
CA ARG A 226 -10.51 14.25 -14.30
C ARG A 226 -11.93 14.46 -13.72
N MET A 227 -12.06 14.61 -12.41
CA MET A 227 -13.33 14.92 -11.76
C MET A 227 -13.60 16.44 -11.66
N ARG A 228 -12.57 17.26 -11.94
CA ARG A 228 -12.66 18.74 -11.90
C ARG A 228 -13.08 19.31 -13.26
N ASP A 229 -12.79 18.57 -14.33
CA ASP A 229 -13.19 18.85 -15.71
C ASP A 229 -14.60 18.30 -15.96
#